data_29f1ad1de71afb5d64702a5a159bf205
#
_entry.id   29f1ad1de71afb5d64702a5a159bf205
#
_cell.length_a   1.000
_cell.length_b   1.000
_cell.length_c   1.000
_cell.angle_alpha   90.00
_cell.angle_beta   90.00
_cell.angle_gamma   90.00
#
_symmetry.space_group_name_H-M   'P 1'
#
loop_
_entity.id
_entity.type
_entity.pdbx_description
1 polymer ?
#
loop_
_entity_poly.entity_id
_entity_poly.type
_entity_poly.pdbx_seq_one_letter_code
_entity_poly.pdbx_strand_id
1 'polypeptide(L)'
;VIEEYDLSFLNLNTTKSKLLEIETASHGLVSKGFSTYNHGMPVLMYPELTGLRNIIKQYVKLYCIKYNIPPLKFINSWFNISQAGNKLKAHKHEESVISGAFYISGSTSLIFPETSVKPYSGLLVLFSSDLVHYTEEETEERIIISFNTDYL
;
A
#
# COMPACT_ATOMS: atom_id res chain seq x y z
N VAL A 1 -9.06 -13.61 -5.86
CA VAL A 1 -7.78 -13.43 -5.17
C VAL A 1 -7.41 -11.97 -5.01
N ILE A 2 -7.94 -11.10 -5.83
CA ILE A 2 -7.77 -9.65 -5.72
C ILE A 2 -9.07 -9.05 -5.26
N GLU A 3 -9.04 -8.29 -4.15
CA GLU A 3 -10.20 -7.61 -3.61
C GLU A 3 -9.93 -6.10 -3.52
N GLU A 4 -10.94 -5.32 -3.87
CA GLU A 4 -10.94 -3.88 -3.77
C GLU A 4 -11.94 -3.45 -2.71
N TYR A 5 -11.50 -2.59 -1.79
CA TYR A 5 -12.35 -2.06 -0.73
C TYR A 5 -12.33 -0.54 -0.78
N ASP A 6 -13.51 0.06 -0.78
CA ASP A 6 -13.66 1.50 -0.84
C ASP A 6 -13.63 2.09 0.58
N LEU A 7 -12.50 2.70 0.93
CA LEU A 7 -12.32 3.43 2.18
C LEU A 7 -12.31 4.95 1.95
N SER A 8 -12.91 5.42 0.86
CA SER A 8 -12.94 6.84 0.53
C SER A 8 -13.73 7.69 1.54
N PHE A 9 -14.49 7.05 2.44
CA PHE A 9 -15.16 7.74 3.55
C PHE A 9 -14.18 8.25 4.63
N LEU A 10 -12.93 7.80 4.62
CA LEU A 10 -11.94 8.23 5.59
C LEU A 10 -11.40 9.62 5.27
N ASN A 11 -11.16 10.41 6.32
CA ASN A 11 -10.41 11.65 6.18
C ASN A 11 -8.92 11.32 6.24
N LEU A 12 -8.23 11.47 5.11
CA LEU A 12 -6.82 11.11 4.95
C LEU A 12 -5.84 12.26 5.20
N ASN A 13 -6.32 13.42 5.63
CA ASN A 13 -5.46 14.61 5.81
C ASN A 13 -4.36 14.38 6.85
N THR A 14 -4.69 13.81 7.99
CA THR A 14 -3.71 13.52 9.05
C THR A 14 -2.68 12.49 8.57
N THR A 15 -3.13 11.43 7.90
CA THR A 15 -2.25 10.41 7.34
C THR A 15 -1.31 11.02 6.31
N LYS A 16 -1.84 11.77 5.35
CA LYS A 16 -1.02 12.41 4.32
C LYS A 16 0.01 13.38 4.92
N SER A 17 -0.41 14.19 5.89
CA SER A 17 0.49 15.12 6.57
C SER A 17 1.65 14.40 7.26
N LYS A 18 1.37 13.27 7.90
CA LYS A 18 2.41 12.45 8.55
C LYS A 18 3.40 11.88 7.53
N LEU A 19 2.91 11.36 6.41
CA LEU A 19 3.78 10.83 5.36
C LEU A 19 4.69 11.91 4.77
N LEU A 20 4.16 13.11 4.52
CA LEU A 20 4.94 14.23 4.02
C LEU A 20 5.96 14.72 5.04
N GLU A 21 5.64 14.68 6.31
CA GLU A 21 6.57 15.00 7.40
C GLU A 21 7.76 14.01 7.40
N ILE A 22 7.50 12.72 7.26
CA ILE A 22 8.53 11.69 7.17
C ILE A 22 9.41 11.91 5.94
N GLU A 23 8.83 12.20 4.78
CA GLU A 23 9.57 12.50 3.56
C GLU A 23 10.52 13.69 3.76
N THR A 24 10.01 14.78 4.32
CA THR A 24 10.78 16.00 4.55
C THR A 24 11.96 15.75 5.47
N ALA A 25 11.76 14.94 6.51
CA ALA A 25 12.82 14.62 7.48
C ALA A 25 13.93 13.73 6.90
N SER A 26 13.65 13.02 5.80
CA SER A 26 14.53 11.99 5.26
C SER A 26 15.51 12.47 4.17
N HIS A 27 15.38 13.70 3.71
CA HIS A 27 16.29 14.40 2.76
C HIS A 27 16.77 13.60 1.53
N GLY A 28 16.26 13.93 0.37
CA GLY A 28 16.89 13.64 -0.91
C GLY A 28 17.18 12.17 -1.25
N LEU A 29 16.39 11.24 -0.74
CA LEU A 29 16.64 9.83 -0.95
C LEU A 29 16.41 9.38 -2.39
N VAL A 30 15.65 10.13 -3.19
CA VAL A 30 15.35 9.75 -4.57
C VAL A 30 15.12 10.94 -5.46
N SER A 31 15.50 10.81 -6.73
CA SER A 31 15.35 11.86 -7.72
C SER A 31 13.93 11.98 -8.30
N LYS A 32 13.15 10.88 -8.34
CA LYS A 32 11.81 10.84 -8.95
C LYS A 32 10.74 10.28 -8.00
N GLY A 33 11.01 10.28 -6.70
CA GLY A 33 10.09 9.77 -5.73
C GLY A 33 10.80 9.47 -4.42
N PHE A 34 10.05 8.90 -3.49
CA PHE A 34 10.52 8.59 -2.15
C PHE A 34 9.93 7.26 -1.70
N SER A 35 10.71 6.46 -1.00
CA SER A 35 10.23 5.19 -0.43
C SER A 35 10.87 4.93 0.93
N THR A 36 10.07 4.39 1.86
CA THR A 36 10.56 3.92 3.14
C THR A 36 10.77 2.41 3.18
N TYR A 37 10.69 1.74 2.03
CA TYR A 37 10.91 0.29 1.96
C TYR A 37 12.28 -0.06 2.56
N ASN A 38 12.26 -0.96 3.56
CA ASN A 38 13.43 -1.38 4.32
C ASN A 38 14.14 -0.26 5.11
N HIS A 39 13.49 0.88 5.31
CA HIS A 39 14.04 2.01 6.05
C HIS A 39 13.11 2.44 7.18
N GLY A 40 13.69 2.66 8.34
CA GLY A 40 12.97 3.19 9.49
C GLY A 40 11.92 2.25 10.06
N MET A 41 11.00 2.82 10.81
CA MET A 41 9.91 2.09 11.43
C MET A 41 8.84 1.73 10.38
N PRO A 42 8.20 0.54 10.48
CA PRO A 42 7.05 0.23 9.64
C PRO A 42 6.01 1.33 9.71
N VAL A 43 5.57 1.84 8.55
CA VAL A 43 4.75 3.05 8.50
C VAL A 43 3.43 2.91 9.27
N LEU A 44 2.82 1.73 9.23
CA LEU A 44 1.55 1.50 9.94
C LEU A 44 1.72 1.46 11.48
N MET A 45 2.95 1.46 11.97
CA MET A 45 3.24 1.49 13.41
C MET A 45 3.35 2.91 13.98
N TYR A 46 3.36 3.95 13.15
CA TYR A 46 3.30 5.31 13.66
C TYR A 46 1.98 5.55 14.42
N PRO A 47 2.03 6.19 15.59
CA PRO A 47 0.80 6.45 16.37
C PRO A 47 -0.29 7.18 15.60
N GLU A 48 0.09 8.10 14.73
CA GLU A 48 -0.83 8.87 13.90
C GLU A 48 -1.61 8.01 12.91
N LEU A 49 -1.11 6.80 12.59
CA LEU A 49 -1.75 5.86 11.67
C LEU A 49 -2.47 4.71 12.39
N THR A 50 -2.57 4.73 13.71
CA THR A 50 -3.21 3.65 14.47
C THR A 50 -4.65 3.40 14.03
N GLY A 51 -5.44 4.46 13.81
CA GLY A 51 -6.83 4.33 13.35
C GLY A 51 -6.90 3.66 11.97
N LEU A 52 -6.08 4.11 11.04
CA LEU A 52 -6.01 3.53 9.69
C LEU A 52 -5.56 2.06 9.77
N ARG A 53 -4.52 1.77 10.54
CA ARG A 53 -4.04 0.40 10.73
C ARG A 53 -5.15 -0.53 11.22
N ASN A 54 -5.91 -0.10 12.21
CA ASN A 54 -6.99 -0.92 12.77
C ASN A 54 -8.10 -1.17 11.74
N ILE A 55 -8.42 -0.19 10.92
CA ILE A 55 -9.40 -0.35 9.83
C ILE A 55 -8.88 -1.33 8.79
N ILE A 56 -7.65 -1.18 8.34
CA ILE A 56 -7.04 -2.10 7.37
C ILE A 56 -7.02 -3.52 7.90
N LYS A 57 -6.69 -3.71 9.19
CA LYS A 57 -6.73 -5.03 9.83
C LYS A 57 -8.09 -5.70 9.71
N GLN A 58 -9.18 -4.95 9.84
CA GLN A 58 -10.53 -5.49 9.71
C GLN A 58 -10.78 -6.01 8.29
N TYR A 59 -10.32 -5.29 7.27
CA TYR A 59 -10.48 -5.73 5.88
C TYR A 59 -9.59 -6.92 5.55
N VAL A 60 -8.38 -6.99 6.09
CA VAL A 60 -7.53 -8.17 5.98
C VAL A 60 -8.25 -9.39 6.58
N LYS A 61 -8.90 -9.21 7.75
CA LYS A 61 -9.69 -10.28 8.37
C LYS A 61 -10.86 -10.72 7.49
N LEU A 62 -11.58 -9.79 6.87
CA LEU A 62 -12.66 -10.11 5.94
C LEU A 62 -12.14 -10.89 4.72
N TYR A 63 -11.01 -10.50 4.19
CA TYR A 63 -10.36 -11.24 3.09
C TYR A 63 -10.03 -12.67 3.53
N CYS A 64 -9.44 -12.84 4.71
CA CYS A 64 -9.12 -14.16 5.24
C CYS A 64 -10.35 -15.04 5.40
N ILE A 65 -11.46 -14.48 5.89
CA ILE A 65 -12.72 -15.21 6.01
C ILE A 65 -13.23 -15.63 4.63
N LYS A 66 -13.22 -14.72 3.67
CA LYS A 66 -13.70 -15.00 2.31
C LYS A 66 -12.93 -16.13 1.64
N TYR A 67 -11.62 -16.15 1.79
CA TYR A 67 -10.74 -17.10 1.12
C TYR A 67 -10.27 -18.24 2.02
N ASN A 68 -10.87 -18.38 3.21
CA ASN A 68 -10.57 -19.46 4.15
C ASN A 68 -9.07 -19.52 4.51
N ILE A 69 -8.51 -18.36 4.83
CA ILE A 69 -7.13 -18.20 5.23
C ILE A 69 -7.05 -18.01 6.75
N PRO A 70 -6.11 -18.69 7.44
CA PRO A 70 -5.91 -18.46 8.88
C PRO A 70 -5.57 -17.00 9.21
N PRO A 71 -5.76 -16.57 10.47
CA PRO A 71 -5.43 -15.19 10.87
C PRO A 71 -4.00 -14.78 10.53
N LEU A 72 -3.85 -13.52 10.12
CA LEU A 72 -2.59 -12.95 9.67
C LEU A 72 -2.18 -11.76 10.54
N LYS A 73 -0.88 -11.46 10.53
CA LYS A 73 -0.30 -10.26 11.14
C LYS A 73 0.46 -9.46 10.10
N PHE A 74 0.59 -8.16 10.28
CA PHE A 74 1.51 -7.35 9.48
C PHE A 74 2.94 -7.71 9.82
N ILE A 75 3.78 -7.94 8.80
CA ILE A 75 5.21 -8.17 8.97
C ILE A 75 6.04 -6.96 8.57
N ASN A 76 5.62 -6.21 7.58
CA ASN A 76 6.25 -4.96 7.22
C ASN A 76 5.22 -4.02 6.57
N SER A 77 5.53 -2.74 6.59
CA SER A 77 4.74 -1.73 5.90
C SER A 77 5.64 -0.54 5.57
N TRP A 78 5.38 0.06 4.42
CA TRP A 78 6.14 1.21 3.93
C TRP A 78 5.24 2.10 3.10
N PHE A 79 5.73 3.29 2.75
CA PHE A 79 5.02 4.12 1.79
C PHE A 79 5.95 4.59 0.69
N ASN A 80 5.36 4.86 -0.46
CA ASN A 80 6.04 5.42 -1.61
C ASN A 80 5.35 6.70 -2.03
N ILE A 81 6.14 7.71 -2.36
CA ILE A 81 5.69 8.90 -3.06
C ILE A 81 6.37 8.88 -4.42
N SER A 82 5.61 8.61 -5.48
CA SER A 82 6.10 8.54 -6.85
C SER A 82 5.68 9.78 -7.61
N GLN A 83 6.60 10.36 -8.35
CA GLN A 83 6.33 11.52 -9.20
C GLN A 83 5.92 11.08 -10.60
N ALA A 84 5.33 12.00 -11.37
CA ALA A 84 5.03 11.77 -12.78
C ALA A 84 6.30 11.30 -13.52
N GLY A 85 6.15 10.32 -14.38
CA GLY A 85 7.27 9.71 -15.12
C GLY A 85 7.89 8.49 -14.46
N ASN A 86 7.60 8.22 -13.18
CA ASN A 86 8.08 7.04 -12.49
C ASN A 86 7.17 5.84 -12.76
N LYS A 87 7.68 4.63 -12.59
CA LYS A 87 6.88 3.41 -12.71
C LYS A 87 7.40 2.33 -11.75
N LEU A 88 6.48 1.46 -11.32
CA LEU A 88 6.80 0.31 -10.50
C LEU A 88 7.10 -0.88 -11.41
N LYS A 89 8.28 -1.48 -11.26
CA LYS A 89 8.66 -2.68 -12.02
C LYS A 89 7.86 -3.89 -11.54
N ALA A 90 7.64 -4.83 -12.45
CA ALA A 90 6.97 -6.09 -12.14
C ALA A 90 7.72 -6.83 -11.03
N HIS A 91 7.01 -7.22 -9.98
CA HIS A 91 7.56 -7.95 -8.83
C HIS A 91 6.46 -8.70 -8.07
N LYS A 92 6.87 -9.55 -7.15
CA LYS A 92 5.99 -10.27 -6.23
C LYS A 92 6.67 -10.41 -4.86
N HIS A 93 5.92 -10.81 -3.85
CA HIS A 93 6.40 -10.92 -2.46
C HIS A 93 6.29 -12.36 -1.98
N GLU A 94 7.28 -13.20 -2.31
CA GLU A 94 7.22 -14.65 -2.10
C GLU A 94 7.17 -15.09 -0.63
N GLU A 95 7.67 -14.27 0.29
CA GLU A 95 7.74 -14.62 1.72
C GLU A 95 6.53 -14.15 2.52
N SER A 96 5.47 -13.73 1.85
CA SER A 96 4.26 -13.19 2.48
C SER A 96 3.05 -14.00 2.06
N VAL A 97 1.94 -13.83 2.75
CA VAL A 97 0.68 -14.50 2.41
C VAL A 97 -0.21 -13.57 1.60
N ILE A 98 -0.53 -12.40 2.13
CA ILE A 98 -1.31 -11.37 1.48
C ILE A 98 -0.53 -10.07 1.50
N SER A 99 -0.52 -9.39 0.37
CA SER A 99 -0.01 -8.03 0.23
C SER A 99 -1.15 -7.05 0.08
N GLY A 100 -0.92 -5.82 0.48
CA GLY A 100 -1.90 -4.76 0.36
C GLY A 100 -1.30 -3.46 -0.13
N ALA A 101 -2.16 -2.68 -0.78
CA ALA A 101 -1.84 -1.36 -1.27
C ALA A 101 -3.00 -0.43 -0.92
N PHE A 102 -2.72 0.62 -0.15
CA PHE A 102 -3.71 1.63 0.21
C PHE A 102 -3.33 2.95 -0.43
N TYR A 103 -4.24 3.47 -1.25
CA TYR A 103 -3.99 4.67 -2.05
C TYR A 103 -4.41 5.93 -1.30
N ILE A 104 -3.43 6.80 -1.02
CA ILE A 104 -3.69 8.15 -0.53
C ILE A 104 -4.01 9.05 -1.71
N SER A 105 -3.26 8.90 -2.81
CA SER A 105 -3.50 9.62 -4.07
C SER A 105 -2.93 8.84 -5.24
N GLY A 106 -3.31 9.25 -6.45
CA GLY A 106 -2.85 8.63 -7.68
C GLY A 106 -3.96 7.87 -8.40
N SER A 107 -3.83 7.76 -9.72
CA SER A 107 -4.84 7.14 -10.57
C SER A 107 -4.28 6.15 -11.59
N THR A 108 -2.96 5.98 -11.63
CA THR A 108 -2.32 5.03 -12.56
C THR A 108 -2.63 3.60 -12.16
N SER A 109 -3.09 2.81 -13.12
CA SER A 109 -3.56 1.45 -12.86
C SER A 109 -2.48 0.54 -12.28
N LEU A 110 -2.89 -0.27 -11.31
CA LEU A 110 -2.10 -1.39 -10.80
C LEU A 110 -2.44 -2.61 -11.63
N ILE A 111 -1.42 -3.19 -12.28
CA ILE A 111 -1.59 -4.22 -13.29
C ILE A 111 -1.15 -5.58 -12.74
N PHE A 112 -2.02 -6.57 -12.89
CA PHE A 112 -1.79 -7.97 -12.59
C PHE A 112 -1.85 -8.80 -13.88
N PRO A 113 -1.40 -10.07 -13.89
CA PRO A 113 -1.35 -10.86 -15.12
C PRO A 113 -2.67 -10.94 -15.88
N GLU A 114 -3.80 -11.02 -15.18
CA GLU A 114 -5.11 -11.24 -15.80
C GLU A 114 -6.08 -10.06 -15.63
N THR A 115 -5.71 -9.03 -14.91
CA THR A 115 -6.61 -7.89 -14.65
C THR A 115 -5.81 -6.67 -14.24
N SER A 116 -6.50 -5.55 -14.14
CA SER A 116 -5.94 -4.32 -13.60
C SER A 116 -6.93 -3.65 -12.65
N VAL A 117 -6.40 -2.84 -11.76
CA VAL A 117 -7.17 -2.06 -10.79
C VAL A 117 -6.95 -0.59 -11.08
N LYS A 118 -8.02 0.17 -11.23
CA LYS A 118 -7.98 1.61 -11.39
C LYS A 118 -8.09 2.27 -10.01
N PRO A 119 -7.01 2.82 -9.46
CA PRO A 119 -7.04 3.36 -8.11
C PRO A 119 -7.69 4.73 -8.00
N TYR A 120 -8.06 5.07 -6.79
CA TYR A 120 -8.57 6.38 -6.38
C TYR A 120 -8.20 6.58 -4.91
N SER A 121 -8.29 7.81 -4.43
CA SER A 121 -7.99 8.13 -3.03
C SER A 121 -8.92 7.35 -2.10
N GLY A 122 -8.35 6.57 -1.19
CA GLY A 122 -9.09 5.73 -0.24
C GLY A 122 -9.31 4.29 -0.70
N LEU A 123 -8.82 3.89 -1.87
CA LEU A 123 -8.93 2.50 -2.31
C LEU A 123 -7.91 1.63 -1.57
N LEU A 124 -8.39 0.53 -0.99
CA LEU A 124 -7.56 -0.54 -0.45
C LEU A 124 -7.63 -1.75 -1.38
N VAL A 125 -6.48 -2.21 -1.86
CA VAL A 125 -6.37 -3.41 -2.68
C VAL A 125 -5.65 -4.48 -1.88
N LEU A 126 -6.27 -5.64 -1.74
CA LEU A 126 -5.66 -6.82 -1.11
C LEU A 126 -5.53 -7.93 -2.15
N PHE A 127 -4.39 -8.59 -2.16
CA PHE A 127 -4.12 -9.65 -3.13
C PHE A 127 -3.12 -10.67 -2.58
N SER A 128 -3.12 -11.84 -3.19
CA SER A 128 -2.15 -12.89 -2.85
C SER A 128 -0.72 -12.39 -3.14
N SER A 129 0.18 -12.55 -2.19
CA SER A 129 1.55 -12.00 -2.29
C SER A 129 2.37 -12.59 -3.43
N ASP A 130 1.99 -13.77 -3.94
CA ASP A 130 2.68 -14.42 -5.06
C ASP A 130 2.28 -13.86 -6.44
N LEU A 131 1.29 -12.97 -6.51
CA LEU A 131 0.89 -12.34 -7.76
C LEU A 131 1.91 -11.29 -8.19
N VAL A 132 2.39 -11.42 -9.42
CA VAL A 132 3.22 -10.40 -10.06
C VAL A 132 2.35 -9.16 -10.32
N HIS A 133 2.86 -7.99 -9.98
CA HIS A 133 2.16 -6.74 -10.19
C HIS A 133 3.12 -5.62 -10.56
N TYR A 134 2.62 -4.62 -11.29
CA TYR A 134 3.40 -3.47 -11.73
C TYR A 134 2.49 -2.30 -12.05
N THR A 135 3.07 -1.13 -12.28
CA THR A 135 2.34 0.04 -12.78
C THR A 135 2.93 0.51 -14.09
N GLU A 136 2.08 1.12 -14.91
CA GLU A 136 2.54 1.93 -16.04
C GLU A 136 3.21 3.21 -15.51
N GLU A 137 3.75 4.01 -16.43
CA GLU A 137 4.35 5.29 -16.07
C GLU A 137 3.32 6.20 -15.41
N GLU A 138 3.69 6.77 -14.26
CA GLU A 138 2.81 7.66 -13.51
C GLU A 138 2.55 8.95 -14.29
N THR A 139 1.30 9.38 -14.36
CA THR A 139 0.90 10.63 -15.00
C THR A 139 0.76 11.77 -14.00
N GLU A 140 0.71 11.45 -12.71
CA GLU A 140 0.61 12.40 -11.60
C GLU A 140 1.32 11.84 -10.38
N GLU A 141 1.43 12.63 -9.31
CA GLU A 141 1.97 12.14 -8.05
C GLU A 141 1.09 11.01 -7.49
N ARG A 142 1.73 9.95 -7.02
CA ARG A 142 1.08 8.83 -6.35
C ARG A 142 1.65 8.66 -4.96
N ILE A 143 0.77 8.62 -3.97
CA ILE A 143 1.14 8.30 -2.59
C ILE A 143 0.41 7.02 -2.19
N ILE A 144 1.16 6.00 -1.82
CA ILE A 144 0.62 4.68 -1.52
C ILE A 144 1.29 4.11 -0.27
N ILE A 145 0.49 3.50 0.61
CA ILE A 145 0.99 2.68 1.71
C ILE A 145 0.88 1.22 1.28
N SER A 146 2.00 0.51 1.37
CA SER A 146 2.08 -0.91 1.05
C SER A 146 2.41 -1.71 2.29
N PHE A 147 1.94 -2.94 2.35
CA PHE A 147 2.23 -3.83 3.47
C PHE A 147 2.19 -5.29 3.04
N ASN A 148 2.85 -6.12 3.82
CA ASN A 148 2.83 -7.56 3.69
C ASN A 148 2.37 -8.19 5.00
N THR A 149 1.85 -9.40 4.91
CA THR A 149 1.35 -10.17 6.05
C THR A 149 1.94 -11.56 6.06
N ASP A 150 1.90 -12.17 7.24
CA ASP A 150 2.25 -13.57 7.41
C ASP A 150 1.36 -14.19 8.48
N TYR A 151 1.40 -15.51 8.62
CA TYR A 151 0.62 -16.21 9.63
C TYR A 151 1.04 -15.80 11.04
N LEU A 152 0.08 -15.81 11.95
CA LEU A 152 0.35 -15.54 13.36
C LEU A 152 1.34 -16.52 13.95
#